data_3d5eb10b1316f36381ea920f1c7c41d4
#
_entry.id   3d5eb10b1316f36381ea920f1c7c41d4
#
_cell.length_a   1.000
_cell.length_b   1.000
_cell.length_c   1.000
_cell.angle_alpha   90.00
_cell.angle_beta   90.00
_cell.angle_gamma   90.00
#
_symmetry.space_group_name_H-M   'P 1'
#
loop_
_entity.id
_entity.type
_entity.pdbx_description
1 polymer ?
#
loop_
_entity_poly.entity_id
_entity_poly.type
_entity_poly.pdbx_seq_one_letter_code
_entity_poly.pdbx_strand_id
1 'polypeptide(L)'
;MTNLPKSYPFAFLIALMAVLPIGVLFSLASESASFFDPRNMQVLWNTLTLMFFTIVGSVLIGVPLALFTAYVNLPLKRLWLILFAAPLALPSYLGAFTLYFAFGTGGEIENVLGVSTPPLEGLWGASLVMSLYTYPFVMMTTRAALLSLDASLVNAARTLGLSLIGSIWRVVLPRVVNSIAAGALLAALYALSDFGTPAIMGFDTFTRVIFVEYNAFGLSQAAMLSLQLMLIVVLVLVIESRMGGDKERPGRHLSLWLPSWMNTGFLVLAMPVVILAIFLPLLVFGLWLAREGTTGFEMGYAWNSAYASMLAAIAAVVLAVPVAHAAIAGRAGKLMERITYFGFGVPGIVMGTALVYLGLQITVLYQTLALLVLAYVLRFLPLAVGTVRSTAENQEAGLVKAARVLGASPQEAFIRITLPLTMRGMIAGAALVFLEAMRELPATLMLGPTGFETLATYLWRVYEAGYFGRAAVPGLLLVVLSGIGLVIMLSGERRAEFSISEDNRR
;
A
#
# COMPACT_ATOMS: atom_id res chain seq x y z
N MET A 1 -31.39 21.28 -20.97
CA MET A 1 -30.93 20.90 -19.63
C MET A 1 -30.62 19.41 -19.68
N THR A 2 -29.36 19.03 -19.78
CA THR A 2 -28.94 17.62 -19.80
C THR A 2 -29.25 17.01 -18.45
N ASN A 3 -30.11 15.99 -18.42
CA ASN A 3 -30.39 15.21 -17.20
C ASN A 3 -29.08 14.61 -16.70
N LEU A 4 -28.45 15.25 -15.71
CA LEU A 4 -27.29 14.73 -15.03
C LEU A 4 -27.62 13.36 -14.45
N PRO A 5 -26.77 12.33 -14.59
CA PRO A 5 -26.98 11.03 -13.99
C PRO A 5 -27.26 11.17 -12.50
N LYS A 6 -28.22 10.42 -11.97
CA LYS A 6 -28.61 10.48 -10.54
C LYS A 6 -27.45 10.22 -9.56
N SER A 7 -26.35 9.63 -10.03
CA SER A 7 -25.12 9.39 -9.25
C SER A 7 -24.27 10.63 -9.02
N TYR A 8 -24.40 11.70 -9.84
CA TYR A 8 -23.52 12.89 -9.73
C TYR A 8 -23.64 13.62 -8.37
N PRO A 9 -24.83 13.90 -7.82
CA PRO A 9 -24.92 14.59 -6.53
C PRO A 9 -24.26 13.81 -5.40
N PHE A 10 -24.42 12.49 -5.38
CA PHE A 10 -23.77 11.63 -4.38
C PHE A 10 -22.26 11.58 -4.57
N ALA A 11 -21.78 11.41 -5.81
CA ALA A 11 -20.37 11.43 -6.11
C ALA A 11 -19.71 12.78 -5.76
N PHE A 12 -20.40 13.89 -5.98
CA PHE A 12 -19.96 15.23 -5.60
C PHE A 12 -19.82 15.37 -4.08
N LEU A 13 -20.83 14.94 -3.33
CA LEU A 13 -20.79 14.96 -1.86
C LEU A 13 -19.63 14.13 -1.32
N ILE A 14 -19.42 12.94 -1.87
CA ILE A 14 -18.32 12.04 -1.47
C ILE A 14 -16.96 12.66 -1.82
N ALA A 15 -16.82 13.27 -2.98
CA ALA A 15 -15.60 13.99 -3.37
C ALA A 15 -15.34 15.20 -2.44
N LEU A 16 -16.38 15.93 -2.04
CA LEU A 16 -16.27 17.02 -1.07
C LEU A 16 -15.80 16.50 0.29
N MET A 17 -16.36 15.39 0.76
CA MET A 17 -15.92 14.75 2.02
C MET A 17 -14.45 14.30 1.94
N ALA A 18 -13.95 13.85 0.79
CA ALA A 18 -12.55 13.46 0.62
C ALA A 18 -11.57 14.65 0.72
N VAL A 19 -12.01 15.86 0.38
CA VAL A 19 -11.19 17.09 0.46
C VAL A 19 -11.31 17.77 1.83
N LEU A 20 -12.36 17.49 2.58
CA LEU A 20 -12.64 18.13 3.88
C LEU A 20 -11.44 18.09 4.85
N PRO A 21 -10.68 16.97 5.01
CA PRO A 21 -9.51 16.94 5.89
C PRO A 21 -8.46 17.99 5.53
N ILE A 22 -8.27 18.27 4.24
CA ILE A 22 -7.30 19.27 3.76
C ILE A 22 -7.75 20.69 4.19
N GLY A 23 -9.03 21.03 4.00
CA GLY A 23 -9.57 22.30 4.42
C GLY A 23 -9.45 22.53 5.93
N VAL A 24 -9.66 21.47 6.71
CA VAL A 24 -9.50 21.49 8.18
C VAL A 24 -8.05 21.77 8.56
N LEU A 25 -7.07 21.13 7.92
CA LEU A 25 -5.66 21.37 8.19
C LEU A 25 -5.23 22.81 7.88
N PHE A 26 -5.74 23.38 6.80
CA PHE A 26 -5.45 24.79 6.46
C PHE A 26 -5.97 25.75 7.53
N SER A 27 -7.19 25.54 8.04
CA SER A 27 -7.73 26.39 9.10
C SER A 27 -6.93 26.29 10.39
N LEU A 28 -6.48 25.07 10.74
CA LEU A 28 -5.73 24.81 11.96
C LEU A 28 -4.27 25.33 11.89
N ALA A 29 -3.63 25.17 10.74
CA ALA A 29 -2.24 25.60 10.53
C ALA A 29 -2.09 27.12 10.49
N SER A 30 -3.16 27.89 10.23
CA SER A 30 -3.11 29.37 10.21
C SER A 30 -2.73 29.98 11.57
N GLU A 31 -2.85 29.24 12.66
CA GLU A 31 -2.51 29.65 14.02
C GLU A 31 -1.05 29.32 14.40
N SER A 32 -0.30 28.64 13.53
CA SER A 32 1.05 28.15 13.85
C SER A 32 2.14 29.14 13.46
N ALA A 33 3.32 28.95 14.08
CA ALA A 33 4.53 29.67 13.76
C ALA A 33 5.08 29.32 12.35
N SER A 34 6.09 30.06 11.92
CA SER A 34 6.70 30.04 10.58
C SER A 34 6.82 28.66 9.91
N PHE A 35 6.38 28.59 8.63
CA PHE A 35 6.52 27.42 7.75
C PHE A 35 8.00 27.00 7.57
N PHE A 36 8.94 27.93 7.68
CA PHE A 36 10.38 27.73 7.49
C PHE A 36 11.18 27.72 8.81
N ASP A 37 10.63 27.13 9.87
CA ASP A 37 11.39 26.89 11.09
C ASP A 37 12.58 25.95 10.81
N PRO A 38 13.80 26.19 11.36
CA PRO A 38 14.95 25.28 11.21
C PRO A 38 14.66 23.83 11.59
N ARG A 39 13.84 23.60 12.63
CA ARG A 39 13.41 22.25 13.03
C ARG A 39 12.59 21.56 11.92
N ASN A 40 11.66 22.29 11.30
CA ASN A 40 10.85 21.78 10.21
C ASN A 40 11.72 21.44 8.97
N MET A 41 12.76 22.24 8.71
CA MET A 41 13.74 21.96 7.65
C MET A 41 14.55 20.68 7.91
N GLN A 42 14.93 20.42 9.16
CA GLN A 42 15.61 19.18 9.52
C GLN A 42 14.70 17.97 9.31
N VAL A 43 13.42 18.05 9.71
CA VAL A 43 12.43 16.98 9.49
C VAL A 43 12.17 16.75 8.01
N LEU A 44 12.10 17.83 7.20
CA LEU A 44 12.02 17.76 5.74
C LEU A 44 13.21 17.00 5.15
N TRP A 45 14.42 17.39 5.55
CA TRP A 45 15.66 16.75 5.09
C TRP A 45 15.71 15.26 5.45
N ASN A 46 15.37 14.91 6.68
CA ASN A 46 15.30 13.54 7.14
C ASN A 46 14.30 12.71 6.31
N THR A 47 13.11 13.27 6.07
CA THR A 47 12.06 12.61 5.28
C THR A 47 12.50 12.37 3.84
N LEU A 48 13.09 13.38 3.20
CA LEU A 48 13.59 13.26 1.82
C LEU A 48 14.76 12.27 1.72
N THR A 49 15.63 12.25 2.73
CA THR A 49 16.77 11.33 2.81
C THR A 49 16.28 9.89 2.97
N LEU A 50 15.32 9.63 3.87
CA LEU A 50 14.71 8.30 4.01
C LEU A 50 14.03 7.86 2.71
N MET A 51 13.25 8.73 2.08
CA MET A 51 12.60 8.48 0.79
C MET A 51 13.62 8.12 -0.28
N PHE A 52 14.73 8.87 -0.38
CA PHE A 52 15.79 8.63 -1.35
C PHE A 52 16.44 7.26 -1.16
N PHE A 53 16.85 6.90 0.06
CA PHE A 53 17.49 5.60 0.33
C PHE A 53 16.49 4.44 0.17
N THR A 54 15.22 4.64 0.47
CA THR A 54 14.16 3.66 0.20
C THR A 54 14.01 3.41 -1.30
N ILE A 55 13.96 4.47 -2.12
CA ILE A 55 13.91 4.35 -3.58
C ILE A 55 15.12 3.58 -4.10
N VAL A 56 16.31 3.99 -3.70
CA VAL A 56 17.57 3.34 -4.15
C VAL A 56 17.59 1.87 -3.77
N GLY A 57 17.30 1.55 -2.51
CA GLY A 57 17.26 0.17 -2.03
C GLY A 57 16.20 -0.67 -2.75
N SER A 58 14.98 -0.11 -2.95
CA SER A 58 13.90 -0.80 -3.67
C SER A 58 14.24 -1.06 -5.14
N VAL A 59 14.92 -0.14 -5.81
CA VAL A 59 15.38 -0.31 -7.20
C VAL A 59 16.49 -1.36 -7.27
N LEU A 60 17.48 -1.29 -6.36
CA LEU A 60 18.60 -2.23 -6.31
C LEU A 60 18.15 -3.68 -6.05
N ILE A 61 17.10 -3.89 -5.27
CA ILE A 61 16.53 -5.22 -5.00
C ILE A 61 15.52 -5.60 -6.09
N GLY A 62 14.59 -4.70 -6.40
CA GLY A 62 13.42 -4.98 -7.23
C GLY A 62 13.74 -5.22 -8.71
N VAL A 63 14.66 -4.43 -9.30
CA VAL A 63 15.00 -4.58 -10.73
C VAL A 63 15.70 -5.91 -11.05
N PRO A 64 16.72 -6.36 -10.31
CA PRO A 64 17.31 -7.67 -10.52
C PRO A 64 16.31 -8.82 -10.34
N LEU A 65 15.44 -8.76 -9.31
CA LEU A 65 14.40 -9.75 -9.07
C LEU A 65 13.36 -9.76 -10.20
N ALA A 66 13.00 -8.58 -10.74
CA ALA A 66 12.10 -8.47 -11.90
C ALA A 66 12.68 -9.12 -13.15
N LEU A 67 13.93 -8.82 -13.50
CA LEU A 67 14.64 -9.40 -14.64
C LEU A 67 14.72 -10.92 -14.51
N PHE A 68 15.10 -11.42 -13.34
CA PHE A 68 15.25 -12.83 -13.10
C PHE A 68 13.92 -13.58 -13.18
N THR A 69 12.89 -13.07 -12.50
CA THR A 69 11.56 -13.70 -12.51
C THR A 69 10.80 -13.55 -13.83
N ALA A 70 11.10 -12.52 -14.63
CA ALA A 70 10.50 -12.36 -15.96
C ALA A 70 11.13 -13.32 -16.97
N TYR A 71 12.45 -13.36 -17.06
CA TYR A 71 13.15 -13.98 -18.18
C TYR A 71 13.70 -15.38 -17.91
N VAL A 72 13.97 -15.73 -16.63
CA VAL A 72 14.59 -17.01 -16.31
C VAL A 72 13.56 -18.08 -15.98
N ASN A 73 13.77 -19.29 -16.52
CA ASN A 73 12.97 -20.47 -16.18
C ASN A 73 13.45 -21.08 -14.86
N LEU A 74 12.77 -20.68 -13.77
CA LEU A 74 13.08 -21.16 -12.43
C LEU A 74 12.30 -22.42 -12.07
N PRO A 75 12.90 -23.38 -11.35
CA PRO A 75 12.13 -24.42 -10.69
C PRO A 75 11.22 -23.75 -9.64
N LEU A 76 9.98 -24.20 -9.53
CA LEU A 76 8.99 -23.61 -8.60
C LEU A 76 8.81 -22.09 -8.77
N LYS A 77 8.87 -21.56 -9.99
CA LYS A 77 8.78 -20.13 -10.31
C LYS A 77 7.64 -19.41 -9.55
N ARG A 78 6.50 -20.07 -9.38
CA ARG A 78 5.34 -19.49 -8.66
C ARG A 78 5.62 -19.28 -7.18
N LEU A 79 6.31 -20.24 -6.53
CA LEU A 79 6.68 -20.12 -5.12
C LEU A 79 7.60 -18.92 -4.91
N TRP A 80 8.62 -18.77 -5.77
CA TRP A 80 9.53 -17.64 -5.70
C TRP A 80 8.83 -16.30 -5.94
N LEU A 81 7.89 -16.23 -6.89
CA LEU A 81 7.10 -15.02 -7.11
C LEU A 81 6.27 -14.65 -5.87
N ILE A 82 5.65 -15.64 -5.23
CA ILE A 82 4.90 -15.41 -3.98
C ILE A 82 5.83 -14.93 -2.89
N LEU A 83 6.98 -15.58 -2.69
CA LEU A 83 7.95 -15.18 -1.66
C LEU A 83 8.52 -13.77 -1.89
N PHE A 84 8.84 -13.43 -3.15
CA PHE A 84 9.34 -12.09 -3.46
C PHE A 84 8.28 -11.00 -3.41
N ALA A 85 7.00 -11.34 -3.60
CA ALA A 85 5.90 -10.39 -3.47
C ALA A 85 5.34 -10.28 -2.04
N ALA A 86 5.57 -11.29 -1.19
CA ALA A 86 4.98 -11.39 0.15
C ALA A 86 5.27 -10.19 1.08
N PRO A 87 6.47 -9.55 1.05
CA PRO A 87 6.73 -8.38 1.89
C PRO A 87 5.76 -7.24 1.65
N LEU A 88 5.20 -7.08 0.42
CA LEU A 88 4.22 -6.05 0.12
C LEU A 88 2.91 -6.21 0.93
N ALA A 89 2.55 -7.45 1.25
CA ALA A 89 1.35 -7.71 2.02
C ALA A 89 1.55 -7.46 3.52
N LEU A 90 2.80 -7.58 4.01
CA LEU A 90 3.10 -7.39 5.42
C LEU A 90 3.24 -5.90 5.76
N PRO A 91 2.66 -5.42 6.89
CA PRO A 91 2.91 -4.07 7.35
C PRO A 91 4.39 -3.86 7.68
N SER A 92 4.99 -2.75 7.19
CA SER A 92 6.41 -2.40 7.42
C SER A 92 6.79 -2.31 8.89
N TYR A 93 5.86 -1.83 9.74
CA TYR A 93 6.11 -1.70 11.18
C TYR A 93 6.29 -3.07 11.87
N LEU A 94 5.70 -4.17 11.36
CA LEU A 94 5.99 -5.52 11.88
C LEU A 94 7.45 -5.91 11.61
N GLY A 95 7.92 -5.62 10.40
CA GLY A 95 9.32 -5.83 10.04
C GLY A 95 10.26 -4.93 10.84
N ALA A 96 9.92 -3.65 10.98
CA ALA A 96 10.67 -2.73 11.82
C ALA A 96 10.80 -3.24 13.24
N PHE A 97 9.69 -3.64 13.84
CA PHE A 97 9.64 -4.15 15.19
C PHE A 97 10.52 -5.39 15.38
N THR A 98 10.36 -6.39 14.53
CA THR A 98 11.11 -7.64 14.65
C THR A 98 12.59 -7.48 14.31
N LEU A 99 12.93 -6.68 13.29
CA LEU A 99 14.33 -6.40 12.95
C LEU A 99 15.03 -5.56 14.03
N TYR A 100 14.36 -4.56 14.60
CA TYR A 100 14.91 -3.77 15.70
C TYR A 100 15.31 -4.65 16.88
N PHE A 101 14.45 -5.61 17.27
CA PHE A 101 14.72 -6.53 18.38
C PHE A 101 15.55 -7.76 18.02
N ALA A 102 15.69 -8.07 16.74
CA ALA A 102 16.58 -9.16 16.31
C ALA A 102 18.05 -8.74 16.36
N PHE A 103 18.36 -7.49 16.04
CA PHE A 103 19.70 -6.94 15.96
C PHE A 103 20.06 -6.12 17.21
N GLY A 104 21.36 -5.91 17.45
CA GLY A 104 21.88 -5.18 18.60
C GLY A 104 22.24 -6.07 19.78
N THR A 105 22.80 -5.44 20.81
CA THR A 105 23.21 -6.13 22.05
C THR A 105 21.98 -6.63 22.80
N GLY A 106 21.94 -7.91 23.13
CA GLY A 106 20.79 -8.58 23.75
C GLY A 106 19.66 -8.88 22.75
N GLY A 107 19.89 -8.68 21.45
CA GLY A 107 18.93 -9.02 20.41
C GLY A 107 18.71 -10.53 20.23
N GLU A 108 17.64 -10.92 19.53
CA GLU A 108 17.29 -12.34 19.36
C GLU A 108 18.38 -13.13 18.59
N ILE A 109 19.11 -12.49 17.67
CA ILE A 109 20.24 -13.12 16.97
C ILE A 109 21.36 -13.45 17.95
N GLU A 110 21.70 -12.54 18.85
CA GLU A 110 22.71 -12.80 19.90
C GLU A 110 22.23 -13.88 20.87
N ASN A 111 20.95 -13.83 21.31
CA ASN A 111 20.39 -14.81 22.21
C ASN A 111 20.34 -16.23 21.64
N VAL A 112 20.11 -16.37 20.32
CA VAL A 112 20.00 -17.69 19.66
C VAL A 112 21.33 -18.19 19.12
N LEU A 113 22.12 -17.32 18.50
CA LEU A 113 23.36 -17.72 17.81
C LEU A 113 24.64 -17.36 18.57
N GLY A 114 24.54 -16.58 19.66
CA GLY A 114 25.70 -16.10 20.41
C GLY A 114 26.57 -15.08 19.65
N VAL A 115 26.04 -14.50 18.57
CA VAL A 115 26.74 -13.54 17.72
C VAL A 115 26.20 -12.13 17.95
N SER A 116 27.04 -11.26 18.50
CA SER A 116 26.68 -9.85 18.67
C SER A 116 26.61 -9.15 17.31
N THR A 117 25.52 -8.42 17.08
CA THR A 117 25.27 -7.67 15.86
C THR A 117 25.15 -6.18 16.17
N PRO A 118 25.46 -5.27 15.21
CA PRO A 118 25.23 -3.84 15.42
C PRO A 118 23.73 -3.56 15.53
N PRO A 119 23.33 -2.54 16.32
CA PRO A 119 21.93 -2.14 16.44
C PRO A 119 21.42 -1.62 15.09
N LEU A 120 20.18 -1.97 14.78
CA LEU A 120 19.49 -1.54 13.57
C LEU A 120 18.53 -0.40 13.92
N GLU A 121 18.99 0.84 13.82
CA GLU A 121 18.25 2.03 14.23
C GLU A 121 18.54 3.23 13.32
N GLY A 122 17.79 4.33 13.51
CA GLY A 122 17.97 5.57 12.79
C GLY A 122 17.69 5.45 11.29
N LEU A 123 18.38 6.26 10.50
CA LEU A 123 18.22 6.31 9.04
C LEU A 123 18.48 4.96 8.36
N TRP A 124 19.57 4.28 8.76
CA TRP A 124 19.97 3.03 8.10
C TRP A 124 18.99 1.89 8.38
N GLY A 125 18.53 1.77 9.66
CA GLY A 125 17.52 0.80 10.04
C GLY A 125 16.19 1.06 9.31
N ALA A 126 15.72 2.31 9.34
CA ALA A 126 14.50 2.70 8.65
C ALA A 126 14.59 2.46 7.13
N SER A 127 15.72 2.85 6.49
CA SER A 127 15.91 2.67 5.04
C SER A 127 15.97 1.21 4.63
N LEU A 128 16.63 0.35 5.42
CA LEU A 128 16.69 -1.08 5.16
C LEU A 128 15.30 -1.70 5.23
N VAL A 129 14.57 -1.46 6.33
CA VAL A 129 13.21 -1.98 6.49
C VAL A 129 12.31 -1.49 5.36
N MET A 130 12.28 -0.17 5.10
CA MET A 130 11.46 0.38 4.03
C MET A 130 11.79 -0.24 2.68
N SER A 131 13.08 -0.42 2.35
CA SER A 131 13.50 -1.07 1.11
C SER A 131 13.04 -2.52 1.01
N LEU A 132 13.12 -3.28 2.11
CA LEU A 132 12.68 -4.68 2.18
C LEU A 132 11.15 -4.84 2.01
N TYR A 133 10.37 -3.84 2.39
CA TYR A 133 8.91 -3.91 2.31
C TYR A 133 8.32 -3.18 1.08
N THR A 134 9.13 -2.38 0.36
CA THR A 134 8.69 -1.62 -0.82
C THR A 134 9.31 -2.06 -2.14
N TYR A 135 10.41 -2.84 -2.14
CA TYR A 135 10.98 -3.34 -3.40
C TYR A 135 9.98 -4.12 -4.28
N PRO A 136 8.95 -4.82 -3.72
CA PRO A 136 8.02 -5.53 -4.58
C PRO A 136 7.21 -4.59 -5.49
N PHE A 137 7.02 -3.31 -5.14
CA PHE A 137 6.43 -2.32 -6.05
C PHE A 137 7.27 -2.20 -7.32
N VAL A 138 8.60 -1.98 -7.16
CA VAL A 138 9.52 -1.87 -8.29
C VAL A 138 9.61 -3.20 -9.05
N MET A 139 9.68 -4.32 -8.34
CA MET A 139 9.75 -5.65 -8.95
C MET A 139 8.53 -5.93 -9.82
N MET A 140 7.32 -5.72 -9.32
CA MET A 140 6.09 -6.07 -10.04
C MET A 140 5.82 -5.16 -11.24
N THR A 141 5.99 -3.85 -11.10
CA THR A 141 5.82 -2.90 -12.22
C THR A 141 6.86 -3.14 -13.32
N THR A 142 8.12 -3.33 -12.95
CA THR A 142 9.21 -3.63 -13.89
C THR A 142 8.98 -4.98 -14.56
N ARG A 143 8.62 -6.02 -13.79
CA ARG A 143 8.34 -7.35 -14.33
C ARG A 143 7.18 -7.33 -15.33
N ALA A 144 6.10 -6.63 -15.04
CA ALA A 144 4.97 -6.48 -15.95
C ALA A 144 5.40 -5.85 -17.29
N ALA A 145 6.23 -4.80 -17.24
CA ALA A 145 6.78 -4.17 -18.44
C ALA A 145 7.74 -5.11 -19.21
N LEU A 146 8.62 -5.85 -18.50
CA LEU A 146 9.53 -6.80 -19.12
C LEU A 146 8.78 -7.92 -19.86
N LEU A 147 7.66 -8.37 -19.32
CA LEU A 147 6.82 -9.41 -19.94
C LEU A 147 6.06 -8.92 -21.17
N SER A 148 5.87 -7.59 -21.33
CA SER A 148 5.25 -6.99 -22.51
C SER A 148 6.25 -6.73 -23.66
N LEU A 149 7.56 -6.73 -23.38
CA LEU A 149 8.59 -6.54 -24.40
C LEU A 149 8.74 -7.72 -25.34
N ASP A 150 8.92 -7.44 -26.64
CA ASP A 150 9.17 -8.48 -27.64
C ASP A 150 10.63 -9.01 -27.56
N ALA A 151 10.77 -10.31 -27.46
CA ALA A 151 12.05 -11.02 -27.46
C ALA A 151 12.89 -10.75 -28.74
N SER A 152 12.26 -10.38 -29.85
CA SER A 152 12.93 -10.04 -31.11
C SER A 152 13.94 -8.89 -30.94
N LEU A 153 13.67 -7.96 -30.03
CA LEU A 153 14.56 -6.83 -29.73
C LEU A 153 15.90 -7.28 -29.16
N VAL A 154 15.85 -8.21 -28.21
CA VAL A 154 17.06 -8.78 -27.59
C VAL A 154 17.80 -9.66 -28.59
N ASN A 155 17.07 -10.45 -29.40
CA ASN A 155 17.67 -11.29 -30.43
C ASN A 155 18.34 -10.45 -31.52
N ALA A 156 17.70 -9.37 -31.99
CA ALA A 156 18.31 -8.44 -32.95
C ALA A 156 19.56 -7.77 -32.39
N ALA A 157 19.55 -7.34 -31.12
CA ALA A 157 20.73 -6.78 -30.47
C ALA A 157 21.89 -7.79 -30.39
N ARG A 158 21.58 -9.07 -30.13
CA ARG A 158 22.58 -10.15 -30.09
C ARG A 158 23.14 -10.50 -31.47
N THR A 159 22.32 -10.49 -32.51
CA THR A 159 22.79 -10.68 -33.89
C THR A 159 23.71 -9.54 -34.36
N LEU A 160 23.54 -8.34 -33.80
CA LEU A 160 24.42 -7.19 -34.01
C LEU A 160 25.70 -7.22 -33.10
N GLY A 161 25.97 -8.34 -32.41
CA GLY A 161 27.20 -8.56 -31.65
C GLY A 161 27.14 -8.15 -30.17
N LEU A 162 26.00 -7.71 -29.63
CA LEU A 162 25.89 -7.43 -28.21
C LEU A 162 25.83 -8.73 -27.40
N SER A 163 26.54 -8.74 -26.25
CA SER A 163 26.35 -9.79 -25.25
C SER A 163 24.95 -9.72 -24.65
N LEU A 164 24.48 -10.80 -23.98
CA LEU A 164 23.19 -10.80 -23.30
C LEU A 164 23.08 -9.66 -22.28
N ILE A 165 24.12 -9.48 -21.45
CA ILE A 165 24.18 -8.40 -20.45
C ILE A 165 24.17 -7.04 -21.16
N GLY A 166 24.94 -6.87 -22.24
CA GLY A 166 24.93 -5.66 -23.07
C GLY A 166 23.57 -5.35 -23.65
N SER A 167 22.82 -6.39 -24.10
CA SER A 167 21.47 -6.22 -24.62
C SER A 167 20.47 -5.80 -23.52
N ILE A 168 20.59 -6.36 -22.30
CA ILE A 168 19.77 -5.96 -21.16
C ILE A 168 20.02 -4.49 -20.82
N TRP A 169 21.26 -4.06 -20.68
CA TRP A 169 21.62 -2.69 -20.28
C TRP A 169 21.31 -1.64 -21.36
N ARG A 170 21.55 -1.93 -22.64
CA ARG A 170 21.44 -0.95 -23.73
C ARG A 170 20.08 -0.97 -24.44
N VAL A 171 19.33 -2.06 -24.35
CA VAL A 171 18.05 -2.22 -25.08
C VAL A 171 16.87 -2.39 -24.13
N VAL A 172 16.96 -3.30 -23.17
CA VAL A 172 15.84 -3.65 -22.29
C VAL A 172 15.61 -2.58 -21.23
N LEU A 173 16.61 -2.27 -20.41
CA LEU A 173 16.46 -1.33 -19.28
C LEU A 173 16.00 0.06 -19.70
N PRO A 174 16.51 0.70 -20.78
CA PRO A 174 16.02 1.98 -21.22
C PRO A 174 14.53 1.98 -21.60
N ARG A 175 13.99 0.86 -22.09
CA ARG A 175 12.57 0.74 -22.46
C ARG A 175 11.63 0.57 -21.26
N VAL A 176 12.12 -0.02 -20.19
CA VAL A 176 11.32 -0.24 -18.96
C VAL A 176 11.60 0.81 -17.88
N VAL A 177 12.42 1.83 -18.15
CA VAL A 177 12.79 2.87 -17.17
C VAL A 177 11.58 3.58 -16.59
N ASN A 178 10.56 3.85 -17.37
CA ASN A 178 9.31 4.48 -16.90
C ASN A 178 8.57 3.56 -15.91
N SER A 179 8.58 2.25 -16.13
CA SER A 179 7.96 1.29 -15.22
C SER A 179 8.77 1.10 -13.94
N ILE A 180 10.12 1.15 -14.03
CA ILE A 180 11.01 1.17 -12.86
C ILE A 180 10.71 2.41 -12.03
N ALA A 181 10.65 3.58 -12.67
CA ALA A 181 10.37 4.84 -12.01
C ALA A 181 8.96 4.90 -11.39
N ALA A 182 7.95 4.35 -12.06
CA ALA A 182 6.60 4.23 -11.49
C ALA A 182 6.60 3.38 -10.21
N GLY A 183 7.27 2.22 -10.22
CA GLY A 183 7.45 1.41 -9.01
C GLY A 183 8.24 2.11 -7.90
N ALA A 184 9.29 2.86 -8.27
CA ALA A 184 10.09 3.65 -7.35
C ALA A 184 9.27 4.80 -6.70
N LEU A 185 8.40 5.45 -7.46
CA LEU A 185 7.49 6.48 -6.93
C LEU A 185 6.43 5.88 -5.99
N LEU A 186 5.93 4.67 -6.27
CA LEU A 186 5.07 3.96 -5.31
C LEU A 186 5.81 3.64 -4.01
N ALA A 187 7.06 3.21 -4.08
CA ALA A 187 7.90 3.02 -2.89
C ALA A 187 8.15 4.34 -2.14
N ALA A 188 8.34 5.45 -2.85
CA ALA A 188 8.45 6.80 -2.28
C ALA A 188 7.18 7.22 -1.54
N LEU A 189 6.00 7.05 -2.16
CA LEU A 189 4.71 7.36 -1.54
C LEU A 189 4.48 6.54 -0.28
N TYR A 190 4.86 5.25 -0.32
CA TYR A 190 4.77 4.39 0.84
C TYR A 190 5.69 4.90 1.96
N ALA A 191 6.94 5.26 1.67
CA ALA A 191 7.89 5.80 2.64
C ALA A 191 7.41 7.13 3.26
N LEU A 192 6.79 8.01 2.46
CA LEU A 192 6.20 9.27 2.94
C LEU A 192 4.97 9.06 3.84
N SER A 193 4.26 7.94 3.66
CA SER A 193 3.04 7.63 4.42
C SER A 193 3.29 6.76 5.63
N ASP A 194 4.43 6.10 5.73
CA ASP A 194 4.73 5.18 6.81
C ASP A 194 5.11 5.94 8.09
N PHE A 195 4.41 5.61 9.17
CA PHE A 195 4.67 6.12 10.51
C PHE A 195 5.46 5.12 11.34
N GLY A 196 5.09 3.85 11.27
CA GLY A 196 5.54 2.84 12.20
C GLY A 196 7.03 2.55 12.11
N THR A 197 7.58 2.43 10.89
CA THR A 197 9.01 2.16 10.69
C THR A 197 9.91 3.29 11.22
N PRO A 198 9.70 4.57 10.83
CA PRO A 198 10.50 5.65 11.40
C PRO A 198 10.34 5.79 12.91
N ALA A 199 9.14 5.56 13.45
CA ALA A 199 8.89 5.68 14.88
C ALA A 199 9.63 4.60 15.68
N ILE A 200 9.59 3.34 15.25
CA ILE A 200 10.28 2.20 15.89
C ILE A 200 11.81 2.35 15.75
N MET A 201 12.28 2.78 14.57
CA MET A 201 13.71 2.96 14.31
C MET A 201 14.29 4.24 14.91
N GLY A 202 13.49 5.07 15.58
CA GLY A 202 13.95 6.29 16.22
C GLY A 202 14.39 7.39 15.25
N PHE A 203 13.83 7.45 14.02
CA PHE A 203 14.23 8.42 12.99
C PHE A 203 13.14 9.46 12.76
N ASP A 204 13.46 10.74 12.99
CA ASP A 204 12.52 11.87 12.93
C ASP A 204 12.15 12.24 11.49
N THR A 205 11.07 11.65 11.01
CA THR A 205 10.37 12.02 9.77
C THR A 205 9.13 12.85 10.06
N PHE A 206 8.50 13.44 9.04
CA PHE A 206 7.23 14.15 9.21
C PHE A 206 6.19 13.30 9.95
N THR A 207 6.01 12.05 9.57
CA THR A 207 4.99 11.18 10.17
C THR A 207 5.24 10.95 11.66
N ARG A 208 6.48 10.73 12.07
CA ARG A 208 6.83 10.58 13.48
C ARG A 208 6.66 11.88 14.25
N VAL A 209 7.15 13.00 13.72
CA VAL A 209 7.09 14.29 14.42
C VAL A 209 5.66 14.82 14.52
N ILE A 210 4.79 14.59 13.51
CA ILE A 210 3.35 14.90 13.59
C ILE A 210 2.73 14.16 14.79
N PHE A 211 3.04 12.89 15.00
CA PHE A 211 2.52 12.11 16.12
C PHE A 211 3.05 12.61 17.46
N VAL A 212 4.32 12.99 17.54
CA VAL A 212 4.91 13.58 18.75
C VAL A 212 4.25 14.92 19.09
N GLU A 213 4.07 15.81 18.12
CA GLU A 213 3.39 17.09 18.32
C GLU A 213 1.92 16.91 18.72
N TYR A 214 1.23 15.92 18.13
CA TYR A 214 -0.14 15.56 18.51
C TYR A 214 -0.21 15.15 19.99
N ASN A 215 0.69 14.27 20.45
CA ASN A 215 0.74 13.85 21.87
C ASN A 215 1.19 14.96 22.82
N ALA A 216 1.91 15.96 22.33
CA ALA A 216 2.28 17.17 23.06
C ALA A 216 1.20 18.26 23.06
N PHE A 217 -0.01 17.95 22.55
CA PHE A 217 -1.13 18.90 22.37
C PHE A 217 -0.84 20.04 21.38
N GLY A 218 0.19 19.91 20.56
CA GLY A 218 0.58 20.87 19.53
C GLY A 218 -0.18 20.68 18.21
N LEU A 219 -1.52 20.67 18.24
CA LEU A 219 -2.35 20.39 17.05
C LEU A 219 -2.08 21.33 15.87
N SER A 220 -1.85 22.62 16.13
CA SER A 220 -1.53 23.61 15.10
C SER A 220 -0.20 23.30 14.41
N GLN A 221 0.83 22.93 15.16
CA GLN A 221 2.13 22.51 14.63
C GLN A 221 2.02 21.18 13.88
N ALA A 222 1.27 20.21 14.42
CA ALA A 222 1.01 18.94 13.73
C ALA A 222 0.29 19.16 12.39
N ALA A 223 -0.65 20.12 12.32
CA ALA A 223 -1.33 20.48 11.07
C ALA A 223 -0.39 21.15 10.07
N MET A 224 0.51 22.04 10.51
CA MET A 224 1.52 22.66 9.65
C MET A 224 2.44 21.61 9.02
N LEU A 225 2.99 20.70 9.83
CA LEU A 225 3.81 19.59 9.35
C LEU A 225 3.03 18.65 8.41
N SER A 226 1.75 18.44 8.68
CA SER A 226 0.86 17.66 7.83
C SER A 226 0.68 18.28 6.44
N LEU A 227 0.53 19.62 6.36
CA LEU A 227 0.45 20.33 5.08
C LEU A 227 1.77 20.29 4.32
N GLN A 228 2.92 20.40 5.00
CA GLN A 228 4.24 20.26 4.39
C GLN A 228 4.42 18.85 3.81
N LEU A 229 4.07 17.80 4.56
CA LEU A 229 4.11 16.42 4.08
C LEU A 229 3.18 16.22 2.88
N MET A 230 1.95 16.75 2.94
CA MET A 230 1.01 16.68 1.82
C MET A 230 1.53 17.35 0.56
N LEU A 231 2.22 18.48 0.67
CA LEU A 231 2.84 19.15 -0.48
C LEU A 231 3.83 18.20 -1.19
N ILE A 232 4.67 17.49 -0.43
CA ILE A 232 5.62 16.52 -0.99
C ILE A 232 4.88 15.36 -1.66
N VAL A 233 3.86 14.80 -1.00
CA VAL A 233 3.04 13.72 -1.56
C VAL A 233 2.39 14.14 -2.87
N VAL A 234 1.80 15.35 -2.93
CA VAL A 234 1.20 15.89 -4.16
C VAL A 234 2.25 16.06 -5.27
N LEU A 235 3.45 16.56 -4.95
CA LEU A 235 4.53 16.66 -5.92
C LEU A 235 4.92 15.28 -6.48
N VAL A 236 5.05 14.27 -5.64
CA VAL A 236 5.36 12.89 -6.08
C VAL A 236 4.24 12.34 -6.96
N LEU A 237 2.96 12.54 -6.60
CA LEU A 237 1.80 12.12 -7.40
C LEU A 237 1.74 12.83 -8.75
N VAL A 238 2.08 14.11 -8.82
CA VAL A 238 2.16 14.87 -10.08
C VAL A 238 3.27 14.32 -10.98
N ILE A 239 4.43 14.00 -10.42
CA ILE A 239 5.53 13.37 -11.16
C ILE A 239 5.07 12.00 -11.69
N GLU A 240 4.48 11.17 -10.84
CA GLU A 240 3.97 9.84 -11.20
C GLU A 240 2.94 9.91 -12.34
N SER A 241 2.00 10.86 -12.27
CA SER A 241 0.97 11.03 -13.30
C SER A 241 1.51 11.38 -14.68
N ARG A 242 2.73 11.93 -14.77
CA ARG A 242 3.41 12.28 -16.03
C ARG A 242 4.27 11.15 -16.61
N MET A 243 4.53 10.10 -15.80
CA MET A 243 5.36 8.96 -16.18
C MET A 243 4.53 7.81 -16.79
N GLY A 244 3.48 8.14 -17.56
CA GLY A 244 2.63 7.16 -18.23
C GLY A 244 3.46 6.19 -19.07
N GLY A 245 3.35 4.88 -18.79
CA GLY A 245 4.01 3.86 -19.60
C GLY A 245 3.37 3.75 -20.98
N ASP A 246 4.19 3.66 -22.01
CA ASP A 246 3.73 3.29 -23.34
C ASP A 246 3.09 1.90 -23.26
N LYS A 247 1.87 1.79 -23.77
CA LYS A 247 1.20 0.49 -23.94
C LYS A 247 1.88 -0.23 -25.09
N GLU A 248 3.00 -0.91 -24.83
CA GLU A 248 3.57 -1.80 -25.83
C GLU A 248 2.59 -2.95 -26.10
N ARG A 249 2.48 -3.35 -27.36
CA ARG A 249 1.67 -4.52 -27.74
C ARG A 249 2.39 -5.78 -27.25
N PRO A 250 1.67 -6.74 -26.66
CA PRO A 250 2.29 -8.00 -26.22
C PRO A 250 3.03 -8.66 -27.38
N GLY A 251 4.34 -8.83 -27.22
CA GLY A 251 5.19 -9.55 -28.15
C GLY A 251 5.52 -10.97 -27.66
N ARG A 252 6.41 -11.65 -28.37
CA ARG A 252 6.88 -12.98 -27.98
C ARG A 252 7.77 -12.86 -26.74
N HIS A 253 7.44 -13.57 -25.65
CA HIS A 253 8.20 -13.52 -24.41
C HIS A 253 9.65 -14.02 -24.57
N LEU A 254 10.61 -13.30 -23.99
CA LEU A 254 11.98 -13.73 -23.86
C LEU A 254 12.04 -14.80 -22.75
N SER A 255 12.57 -15.98 -23.08
CA SER A 255 12.80 -17.06 -22.13
C SER A 255 14.27 -17.46 -22.18
N LEU A 256 14.94 -17.35 -21.04
CA LEU A 256 16.36 -17.66 -20.89
C LEU A 256 16.52 -18.97 -20.10
N TRP A 257 17.23 -19.93 -20.68
CA TRP A 257 17.68 -21.12 -20.00
C TRP A 257 19.07 -20.87 -19.46
N LEU A 258 19.19 -20.65 -18.15
CA LEU A 258 20.47 -20.51 -17.49
C LEU A 258 20.93 -21.85 -16.91
N PRO A 259 22.25 -22.12 -16.83
CA PRO A 259 22.79 -23.26 -16.12
C PRO A 259 22.30 -23.30 -14.67
N SER A 260 22.09 -24.50 -14.12
CA SER A 260 21.55 -24.66 -12.75
C SER A 260 22.35 -23.93 -11.68
N TRP A 261 23.69 -23.89 -11.81
CA TRP A 261 24.56 -23.17 -10.88
C TRP A 261 24.31 -21.66 -10.87
N MET A 262 23.98 -21.05 -12.01
CA MET A 262 23.62 -19.62 -12.09
C MET A 262 22.29 -19.36 -11.43
N ASN A 263 21.28 -20.23 -11.66
CA ASN A 263 19.99 -20.13 -10.99
C ASN A 263 20.15 -20.25 -9.48
N THR A 264 20.93 -21.24 -9.02
CA THR A 264 21.19 -21.43 -7.59
C THR A 264 21.95 -20.23 -7.01
N GLY A 265 22.98 -19.74 -7.70
CA GLY A 265 23.76 -18.58 -7.26
C GLY A 265 22.88 -17.33 -7.10
N PHE A 266 21.96 -17.08 -8.04
CA PHE A 266 21.03 -15.97 -7.91
C PHE A 266 20.03 -16.16 -6.75
N LEU A 267 19.48 -17.35 -6.58
CA LEU A 267 18.58 -17.65 -5.47
C LEU A 267 19.28 -17.48 -4.12
N VAL A 268 20.53 -17.94 -3.99
CA VAL A 268 21.36 -17.74 -2.79
C VAL A 268 21.57 -16.25 -2.51
N LEU A 269 21.83 -15.45 -3.56
CA LEU A 269 21.97 -13.99 -3.42
C LEU A 269 20.66 -13.28 -3.05
N ALA A 270 19.52 -13.81 -3.48
CA ALA A 270 18.21 -13.29 -3.15
C ALA A 270 17.67 -13.74 -1.77
N MET A 271 18.24 -14.83 -1.20
CA MET A 271 17.78 -15.39 0.08
C MET A 271 17.87 -14.40 1.26
N PRO A 272 18.90 -13.56 1.43
CA PRO A 272 18.93 -12.58 2.52
C PRO A 272 17.70 -11.66 2.52
N VAL A 273 17.19 -11.25 1.35
CA VAL A 273 15.99 -10.42 1.24
C VAL A 273 14.76 -11.16 1.79
N VAL A 274 14.57 -12.42 1.39
CA VAL A 274 13.45 -13.25 1.85
C VAL A 274 13.59 -13.59 3.34
N ILE A 275 14.82 -13.88 3.79
CA ILE A 275 15.08 -14.17 5.21
C ILE A 275 14.76 -12.95 6.06
N LEU A 276 15.27 -11.78 5.74
CA LEU A 276 15.08 -10.57 6.54
C LEU A 276 13.63 -10.05 6.49
N ALA A 277 12.98 -10.14 5.33
CA ALA A 277 11.64 -9.59 5.16
C ALA A 277 10.51 -10.51 5.65
N ILE A 278 10.73 -11.84 5.69
CA ILE A 278 9.67 -12.81 6.00
C ILE A 278 10.09 -13.76 7.12
N PHE A 279 11.20 -14.51 6.93
CA PHE A 279 11.53 -15.59 7.86
C PHE A 279 11.98 -15.07 9.23
N LEU A 280 12.76 -14.00 9.29
CA LEU A 280 13.22 -13.44 10.54
C LEU A 280 12.05 -12.85 11.37
N PRO A 281 11.13 -12.06 10.83
CA PRO A 281 9.92 -11.66 11.55
C PRO A 281 9.11 -12.84 12.10
N LEU A 282 8.88 -13.87 11.27
CA LEU A 282 8.16 -15.07 11.72
C LEU A 282 8.91 -15.82 12.83
N LEU A 283 10.23 -15.92 12.70
CA LEU A 283 11.09 -16.56 13.71
C LEU A 283 11.03 -15.81 15.05
N VAL A 284 11.19 -14.49 15.03
CA VAL A 284 11.17 -13.65 16.24
C VAL A 284 9.81 -13.76 16.94
N PHE A 285 8.70 -13.58 16.23
CA PHE A 285 7.36 -13.78 16.82
C PHE A 285 7.13 -15.21 17.30
N GLY A 286 7.64 -16.23 16.57
CA GLY A 286 7.56 -17.62 16.98
C GLY A 286 8.34 -17.91 18.27
N LEU A 287 9.55 -17.37 18.42
CA LEU A 287 10.37 -17.47 19.63
C LEU A 287 9.68 -16.81 20.83
N TRP A 288 9.13 -15.62 20.62
CA TRP A 288 8.40 -14.92 21.69
C TRP A 288 7.13 -15.66 22.09
N LEU A 289 6.39 -16.20 21.12
CA LEU A 289 5.22 -17.03 21.42
C LEU A 289 5.60 -18.28 22.22
N ALA A 290 6.72 -18.92 21.90
CA ALA A 290 7.20 -20.09 22.63
C ALA A 290 7.65 -19.77 24.07
N ARG A 291 8.18 -18.56 24.33
CA ARG A 291 8.67 -18.12 25.65
C ARG A 291 7.55 -17.56 26.54
N GLU A 292 6.69 -16.69 25.99
CA GLU A 292 5.69 -15.94 26.78
C GLU A 292 4.26 -16.46 26.59
N GLY A 293 4.04 -17.32 25.59
CA GLY A 293 2.70 -17.83 25.27
C GLY A 293 1.76 -16.72 24.78
N THR A 294 0.52 -16.78 25.25
CA THR A 294 -0.53 -15.79 24.90
C THR A 294 -0.75 -14.75 25.99
N THR A 295 0.22 -14.56 26.89
CA THR A 295 0.09 -13.66 28.04
C THR A 295 -0.25 -12.22 27.62
N GLY A 296 -1.31 -11.68 28.21
CA GLY A 296 -1.77 -10.30 27.97
C GLY A 296 -2.49 -10.07 26.64
N PHE A 297 -2.66 -11.11 25.81
CA PHE A 297 -3.45 -11.02 24.58
C PHE A 297 -4.93 -11.31 24.85
N GLU A 298 -5.80 -10.43 24.40
CA GLU A 298 -7.25 -10.61 24.45
C GLU A 298 -7.80 -10.74 23.03
N MET A 299 -8.68 -11.72 22.81
CA MET A 299 -9.34 -11.91 21.52
C MET A 299 -10.16 -10.68 21.08
N GLY A 300 -10.53 -9.82 22.04
CA GLY A 300 -11.20 -8.55 21.80
C GLY A 300 -10.44 -7.65 20.83
N TYR A 301 -9.12 -7.64 20.85
CA TYR A 301 -8.29 -6.82 19.90
C TYR A 301 -8.45 -7.29 18.45
N ALA A 302 -8.48 -8.60 18.23
CA ALA A 302 -8.72 -9.17 16.91
C ALA A 302 -10.17 -8.90 16.45
N TRP A 303 -11.13 -9.02 17.35
CA TRP A 303 -12.52 -8.71 17.07
C TRP A 303 -12.72 -7.23 16.72
N ASN A 304 -12.14 -6.33 17.50
CA ASN A 304 -12.21 -4.89 17.25
C ASN A 304 -11.61 -4.52 15.88
N SER A 305 -10.45 -5.11 15.54
CA SER A 305 -9.83 -4.92 14.23
C SER A 305 -10.77 -5.38 13.11
N ALA A 306 -11.32 -6.58 13.21
CA ALA A 306 -12.22 -7.15 12.21
C ALA A 306 -13.52 -6.34 12.11
N TYR A 307 -14.08 -5.91 13.23
CA TYR A 307 -15.33 -5.16 13.30
C TYR A 307 -15.18 -3.77 12.64
N ALA A 308 -14.18 -2.98 13.05
CA ALA A 308 -13.94 -1.67 12.47
C ALA A 308 -13.63 -1.75 10.96
N SER A 309 -12.80 -2.73 10.57
CA SER A 309 -12.44 -2.95 9.16
C SER A 309 -13.62 -3.40 8.31
N MET A 310 -14.51 -4.23 8.85
CA MET A 310 -15.73 -4.66 8.16
C MET A 310 -16.70 -3.50 7.96
N LEU A 311 -16.91 -2.66 8.98
CA LEU A 311 -17.72 -1.45 8.85
C LEU A 311 -17.15 -0.51 7.78
N ALA A 312 -15.84 -0.31 7.78
CA ALA A 312 -15.18 0.52 6.78
C ALA A 312 -15.30 -0.06 5.37
N ALA A 313 -15.14 -1.39 5.22
CA ALA A 313 -15.26 -2.07 3.94
C ALA A 313 -16.68 -1.95 3.36
N ILE A 314 -17.70 -2.19 4.17
CA ILE A 314 -19.11 -2.04 3.76
C ILE A 314 -19.41 -0.59 3.37
N ALA A 315 -19.03 0.37 4.22
CA ALA A 315 -19.26 1.78 3.95
C ALA A 315 -18.53 2.26 2.69
N ALA A 316 -17.26 1.88 2.52
CA ALA A 316 -16.47 2.24 1.35
C ALA A 316 -17.07 1.67 0.05
N VAL A 317 -17.53 0.42 0.04
CA VAL A 317 -18.17 -0.17 -1.14
C VAL A 317 -19.49 0.51 -1.46
N VAL A 318 -20.32 0.80 -0.47
CA VAL A 318 -21.58 1.52 -0.67
C VAL A 318 -21.33 2.90 -1.30
N LEU A 319 -20.31 3.63 -0.80
CA LEU A 319 -19.94 4.94 -1.34
C LEU A 319 -19.20 4.84 -2.69
N ALA A 320 -18.50 3.74 -2.97
CA ALA A 320 -17.81 3.53 -4.23
C ALA A 320 -18.77 3.38 -5.43
N VAL A 321 -19.95 2.80 -5.23
CA VAL A 321 -20.91 2.57 -6.31
C VAL A 321 -21.31 3.87 -7.03
N PRO A 322 -21.82 4.93 -6.37
CA PRO A 322 -22.18 6.16 -7.05
C PRO A 322 -20.97 6.87 -7.69
N VAL A 323 -19.77 6.81 -7.07
CA VAL A 323 -18.54 7.42 -7.62
C VAL A 323 -18.12 6.69 -8.91
N ALA A 324 -18.06 5.36 -8.89
CA ALA A 324 -17.71 4.55 -10.06
C ALA A 324 -18.67 4.77 -11.23
N HIS A 325 -19.98 4.81 -10.96
CA HIS A 325 -20.99 5.07 -12.00
C HIS A 325 -20.92 6.50 -12.55
N ALA A 326 -20.65 7.49 -11.70
CA ALA A 326 -20.42 8.87 -12.15
C ALA A 326 -19.17 8.97 -13.05
N ALA A 327 -18.10 8.28 -12.73
CA ALA A 327 -16.84 8.25 -13.48
C ALA A 327 -17.03 7.68 -14.91
N ILE A 328 -17.86 6.64 -15.05
CA ILE A 328 -18.18 6.03 -16.35
C ILE A 328 -19.08 6.96 -17.15
N ALA A 329 -19.97 7.72 -16.51
CA ALA A 329 -20.96 8.56 -17.18
C ALA A 329 -20.38 9.79 -17.87
N GLY A 330 -19.20 10.30 -17.46
CA GLY A 330 -18.58 11.44 -18.14
C GLY A 330 -17.41 12.11 -17.43
N ARG A 331 -16.92 13.23 -18.04
CA ARG A 331 -15.73 13.93 -17.57
C ARG A 331 -15.81 14.46 -16.14
N ALA A 332 -16.98 15.01 -15.76
CA ALA A 332 -17.18 15.53 -14.41
C ALA A 332 -17.12 14.41 -13.36
N GLY A 333 -17.70 13.23 -13.64
CA GLY A 333 -17.60 12.05 -12.77
C GLY A 333 -16.17 11.53 -12.64
N LYS A 334 -15.37 11.55 -13.73
CA LYS A 334 -13.94 11.23 -13.69
C LYS A 334 -13.14 12.20 -12.80
N LEU A 335 -13.53 13.49 -12.80
CA LEU A 335 -12.91 14.46 -11.88
C LEU A 335 -13.25 14.15 -10.42
N MET A 336 -14.53 13.86 -10.12
CA MET A 336 -14.97 13.49 -8.78
C MET A 336 -14.24 12.23 -8.28
N GLU A 337 -14.12 11.22 -9.14
CA GLU A 337 -13.32 10.03 -8.85
C GLU A 337 -11.87 10.38 -8.55
N ARG A 338 -11.20 11.19 -9.38
CA ARG A 338 -9.81 11.61 -9.13
C ARG A 338 -9.65 12.34 -7.80
N ILE A 339 -10.64 13.13 -7.39
CA ILE A 339 -10.64 13.79 -6.10
C ILE A 339 -10.68 12.77 -4.95
N THR A 340 -11.47 11.68 -5.06
CA THR A 340 -11.47 10.65 -4.03
C THR A 340 -10.12 9.95 -3.90
N TYR A 341 -9.33 9.83 -4.98
CA TYR A 341 -7.99 9.23 -4.93
C TYR A 341 -6.99 10.03 -4.08
N PHE A 342 -7.25 11.32 -3.84
CA PHE A 342 -6.44 12.08 -2.87
C PHE A 342 -6.44 11.44 -1.48
N GLY A 343 -7.57 10.85 -1.05
CA GLY A 343 -7.66 10.19 0.25
C GLY A 343 -6.64 9.06 0.44
N PHE A 344 -6.35 8.30 -0.60
CA PHE A 344 -5.35 7.23 -0.55
C PHE A 344 -3.91 7.76 -0.46
N GLY A 345 -3.64 8.89 -1.13
CA GLY A 345 -2.33 9.56 -1.07
C GLY A 345 -2.08 10.28 0.26
N VAL A 346 -3.12 10.59 1.04
CA VAL A 346 -2.98 11.25 2.34
C VAL A 346 -2.46 10.24 3.38
N PRO A 347 -1.30 10.49 4.02
CA PRO A 347 -0.82 9.64 5.09
C PRO A 347 -1.83 9.49 6.24
N GLY A 348 -1.90 8.29 6.84
CA GLY A 348 -2.85 8.02 7.93
C GLY A 348 -2.74 8.97 9.11
N ILE A 349 -1.52 9.39 9.43
CA ILE A 349 -1.26 10.37 10.48
C ILE A 349 -1.85 11.75 10.16
N VAL A 350 -1.76 12.18 8.90
CA VAL A 350 -2.33 13.44 8.41
C VAL A 350 -3.86 13.41 8.46
N MET A 351 -4.43 12.29 8.02
CA MET A 351 -5.88 12.05 8.12
C MET A 351 -6.35 12.07 9.59
N GLY A 352 -5.58 11.41 10.47
CA GLY A 352 -5.83 11.40 11.90
C GLY A 352 -5.84 12.81 12.50
N THR A 353 -4.82 13.60 12.24
CA THR A 353 -4.70 14.99 12.72
C THR A 353 -5.90 15.84 12.29
N ALA A 354 -6.29 15.78 11.03
CA ALA A 354 -7.42 16.53 10.50
C ALA A 354 -8.75 16.12 11.16
N LEU A 355 -9.00 14.83 11.30
CA LEU A 355 -10.26 14.32 11.84
C LEU A 355 -10.35 14.42 13.36
N VAL A 356 -9.22 14.40 14.10
CA VAL A 356 -9.20 14.73 15.53
C VAL A 356 -9.70 16.16 15.72
N TYR A 357 -9.15 17.13 14.98
CA TYR A 357 -9.58 18.51 15.10
C TYR A 357 -11.07 18.68 14.72
N LEU A 358 -11.52 18.04 13.66
CA LEU A 358 -12.94 18.03 13.29
C LEU A 358 -13.80 17.45 14.41
N GLY A 359 -13.37 16.36 15.03
CA GLY A 359 -14.05 15.72 16.15
C GLY A 359 -14.14 16.63 17.37
N LEU A 360 -13.08 17.39 17.66
CA LEU A 360 -13.08 18.37 18.76
C LEU A 360 -14.09 19.51 18.52
N GLN A 361 -14.32 19.91 17.26
CA GLN A 361 -15.35 20.89 16.91
C GLN A 361 -16.76 20.28 16.96
N ILE A 362 -16.90 19.00 16.67
CA ILE A 362 -18.18 18.27 16.69
C ILE A 362 -18.08 17.20 17.80
N THR A 363 -18.25 17.61 19.05
CA THR A 363 -18.02 16.77 20.24
C THR A 363 -18.76 15.44 20.24
N VAL A 364 -19.91 15.34 19.56
CA VAL A 364 -20.70 14.11 19.40
C VAL A 364 -19.93 13.06 18.57
N LEU A 365 -19.01 13.48 17.69
CA LEU A 365 -18.20 12.57 16.87
C LEU A 365 -16.86 12.21 17.51
N TYR A 366 -16.39 13.03 18.44
CA TYR A 366 -15.07 12.84 19.06
C TYR A 366 -15.02 11.52 19.84
N GLN A 367 -13.95 10.77 19.67
CA GLN A 367 -13.74 9.44 20.27
C GLN A 367 -14.89 8.44 20.00
N THR A 368 -15.46 8.49 18.81
CA THR A 368 -16.45 7.51 18.37
C THR A 368 -15.88 6.56 17.31
N LEU A 369 -16.40 5.34 17.27
CA LEU A 369 -16.08 4.39 16.21
C LEU A 369 -16.48 4.93 14.82
N ALA A 370 -17.50 5.77 14.75
CA ALA A 370 -17.95 6.40 13.50
C ALA A 370 -16.86 7.30 12.90
N LEU A 371 -16.14 8.08 13.72
CA LEU A 371 -15.06 8.93 13.27
C LEU A 371 -13.85 8.11 12.78
N LEU A 372 -13.52 7.02 13.48
CA LEU A 372 -12.47 6.08 13.05
C LEU A 372 -12.83 5.39 11.72
N VAL A 373 -14.06 4.89 11.59
CA VAL A 373 -14.56 4.28 10.34
C VAL A 373 -14.56 5.30 9.21
N LEU A 374 -14.93 6.55 9.47
CA LEU A 374 -14.85 7.63 8.48
C LEU A 374 -13.41 7.82 7.98
N ALA A 375 -12.41 7.82 8.86
CA ALA A 375 -11.01 7.91 8.47
C ALA A 375 -10.59 6.76 7.53
N TYR A 376 -10.95 5.54 7.88
CA TYR A 376 -10.67 4.37 7.03
C TYR A 376 -11.36 4.47 5.68
N VAL A 377 -12.62 4.88 5.67
CA VAL A 377 -13.39 5.06 4.43
C VAL A 377 -12.74 6.12 3.54
N LEU A 378 -12.47 7.32 4.07
CA LEU A 378 -11.87 8.40 3.28
C LEU A 378 -10.52 8.01 2.69
N ARG A 379 -9.74 7.22 3.43
CA ARG A 379 -8.43 6.77 2.99
C ARG A 379 -8.49 5.63 1.98
N PHE A 380 -9.34 4.63 2.21
CA PHE A 380 -9.35 3.40 1.41
C PHE A 380 -10.46 3.30 0.38
N LEU A 381 -11.35 4.30 0.32
CA LEU A 381 -12.41 4.39 -0.70
C LEU A 381 -11.91 4.19 -2.15
N PRO A 382 -10.75 4.74 -2.56
CA PRO A 382 -10.25 4.55 -3.92
C PRO A 382 -10.05 3.10 -4.33
N LEU A 383 -9.69 2.21 -3.41
CA LEU A 383 -9.54 0.78 -3.67
C LEU A 383 -10.89 0.15 -4.08
N ALA A 384 -11.94 0.51 -3.36
CA ALA A 384 -13.30 0.06 -3.70
C ALA A 384 -13.80 0.70 -5.01
N VAL A 385 -13.56 2.00 -5.22
CA VAL A 385 -13.94 2.70 -6.45
C VAL A 385 -13.27 2.06 -7.68
N GLY A 386 -11.97 1.79 -7.60
CA GLY A 386 -11.21 1.19 -8.70
C GLY A 386 -11.72 -0.19 -9.11
N THR A 387 -12.00 -1.06 -8.15
CA THR A 387 -12.51 -2.43 -8.41
C THR A 387 -13.96 -2.42 -8.92
N VAL A 388 -14.83 -1.61 -8.33
CA VAL A 388 -16.22 -1.46 -8.78
C VAL A 388 -16.26 -0.88 -10.19
N ARG A 389 -15.47 0.17 -10.46
CA ARG A 389 -15.38 0.82 -11.77
C ARG A 389 -14.87 -0.16 -12.84
N SER A 390 -13.75 -0.85 -12.58
CA SER A 390 -13.18 -1.83 -13.53
C SER A 390 -14.20 -2.90 -13.92
N THR A 391 -14.96 -3.41 -12.93
CA THR A 391 -16.00 -4.40 -13.19
C THR A 391 -17.19 -3.80 -13.96
N ALA A 392 -17.56 -2.55 -13.67
CA ALA A 392 -18.66 -1.87 -14.35
C ALA A 392 -18.31 -1.45 -15.80
N GLU A 393 -17.07 -1.05 -16.07
CA GLU A 393 -16.58 -0.73 -17.42
C GLU A 393 -16.54 -1.94 -18.34
N ASN A 394 -16.26 -3.14 -17.79
CA ASN A 394 -16.22 -4.40 -18.54
C ASN A 394 -17.60 -5.01 -18.80
N GLN A 395 -18.69 -4.36 -18.35
CA GLN A 395 -20.05 -4.83 -18.65
C GLN A 395 -20.45 -4.49 -20.09
N GLU A 396 -21.13 -5.42 -20.73
CA GLU A 396 -21.74 -5.15 -22.03
C GLU A 396 -22.82 -4.04 -21.89
N ALA A 397 -22.50 -2.85 -22.39
CA ALA A 397 -23.43 -1.71 -22.39
C ALA A 397 -24.78 -2.04 -23.07
N GLY A 398 -24.83 -3.09 -23.86
CA GLY A 398 -26.03 -3.65 -24.51
C GLY A 398 -27.05 -4.20 -23.52
N LEU A 399 -26.62 -4.84 -22.42
CA LEU A 399 -27.56 -5.50 -21.48
C LEU A 399 -28.52 -4.51 -20.80
N VAL A 400 -27.99 -3.40 -20.33
CA VAL A 400 -28.83 -2.33 -19.71
C VAL A 400 -29.75 -1.71 -20.74
N LYS A 401 -29.27 -1.47 -21.96
CA LYS A 401 -30.09 -0.92 -23.07
C LYS A 401 -31.20 -1.90 -23.46
N ALA A 402 -30.89 -3.19 -23.62
CA ALA A 402 -31.87 -4.22 -23.93
C ALA A 402 -32.95 -4.33 -22.87
N ALA A 403 -32.60 -4.33 -21.59
CA ALA A 403 -33.58 -4.32 -20.51
C ALA A 403 -34.52 -3.11 -20.56
N ARG A 404 -33.99 -1.93 -20.87
CA ARG A 404 -34.77 -0.70 -21.01
C ARG A 404 -35.70 -0.72 -22.23
N VAL A 405 -35.27 -1.31 -23.32
CA VAL A 405 -36.13 -1.55 -24.51
C VAL A 405 -37.28 -2.50 -24.17
N LEU A 406 -37.01 -3.49 -23.30
CA LEU A 406 -38.00 -4.44 -22.79
C LEU A 406 -38.94 -3.85 -21.69
N GLY A 407 -38.83 -2.54 -21.42
CA GLY A 407 -39.72 -1.82 -20.50
C GLY A 407 -39.22 -1.72 -19.04
N ALA A 408 -38.04 -2.21 -18.73
CA ALA A 408 -37.50 -2.07 -17.38
C ALA A 408 -37.23 -0.58 -17.04
N SER A 409 -37.64 -0.15 -15.85
CA SER A 409 -37.32 1.18 -15.32
C SER A 409 -35.81 1.31 -15.08
N PRO A 410 -35.24 2.53 -14.99
CA PRO A 410 -33.81 2.72 -14.66
C PRO A 410 -33.40 2.04 -13.36
N GLN A 411 -34.29 2.04 -12.34
CA GLN A 411 -34.04 1.39 -11.06
C GLN A 411 -34.03 -0.14 -11.16
N GLU A 412 -34.98 -0.71 -11.90
CA GLU A 412 -35.03 -2.16 -12.15
C GLU A 412 -33.82 -2.64 -12.93
N ALA A 413 -33.40 -1.92 -13.97
CA ALA A 413 -32.20 -2.23 -14.73
C ALA A 413 -30.94 -2.15 -13.85
N PHE A 414 -30.87 -1.16 -12.94
CA PHE A 414 -29.77 -1.06 -11.98
C PHE A 414 -29.76 -2.23 -11.00
N ILE A 415 -30.88 -2.52 -10.33
CA ILE A 415 -30.94 -3.55 -9.28
C ILE A 415 -30.82 -4.96 -9.86
N ARG A 416 -31.46 -5.24 -11.02
CA ARG A 416 -31.52 -6.59 -11.58
C ARG A 416 -30.35 -6.93 -12.52
N ILE A 417 -29.65 -5.94 -13.07
CA ILE A 417 -28.57 -6.16 -14.03
C ILE A 417 -27.25 -5.56 -13.54
N THR A 418 -27.20 -4.22 -13.35
CA THR A 418 -25.93 -3.55 -13.05
C THR A 418 -25.36 -3.99 -11.70
N LEU A 419 -26.17 -3.97 -10.65
CA LEU A 419 -25.72 -4.30 -9.29
C LEU A 419 -25.23 -5.77 -9.17
N PRO A 420 -25.93 -6.81 -9.65
CA PRO A 420 -25.42 -8.18 -9.62
C PRO A 420 -24.15 -8.38 -10.44
N LEU A 421 -24.02 -7.71 -11.58
CA LEU A 421 -22.83 -7.80 -12.42
C LEU A 421 -21.62 -7.09 -11.77
N THR A 422 -21.84 -6.01 -11.02
CA THR A 422 -20.78 -5.31 -10.28
C THR A 422 -20.43 -5.96 -8.94
N MET A 423 -21.24 -6.91 -8.47
CA MET A 423 -21.07 -7.56 -7.17
C MET A 423 -19.66 -8.15 -6.97
N ARG A 424 -19.07 -8.72 -8.02
CA ARG A 424 -17.71 -9.27 -7.97
C ARG A 424 -16.67 -8.17 -7.68
N GLY A 425 -16.81 -7.00 -8.31
CA GLY A 425 -15.96 -5.83 -8.03
C GLY A 425 -16.20 -5.26 -6.64
N MET A 426 -17.44 -5.26 -6.17
CA MET A 426 -17.81 -4.83 -4.82
C MET A 426 -17.19 -5.75 -3.75
N ILE A 427 -17.26 -7.06 -3.91
CA ILE A 427 -16.65 -8.03 -2.98
C ILE A 427 -15.12 -7.90 -2.99
N ALA A 428 -14.50 -7.77 -4.17
CA ALA A 428 -13.05 -7.56 -4.26
C ALA A 428 -12.62 -6.25 -3.61
N GLY A 429 -13.38 -5.16 -3.84
CA GLY A 429 -13.14 -3.86 -3.21
C GLY A 429 -13.30 -3.91 -1.69
N ALA A 430 -14.36 -4.59 -1.21
CA ALA A 430 -14.58 -4.79 0.23
C ALA A 430 -13.38 -5.54 0.87
N ALA A 431 -12.90 -6.60 0.22
CA ALA A 431 -11.77 -7.38 0.73
C ALA A 431 -10.48 -6.53 0.80
N LEU A 432 -10.20 -5.71 -0.22
CA LEU A 432 -9.05 -4.81 -0.21
C LEU A 432 -9.14 -3.77 0.90
N VAL A 433 -10.29 -3.10 1.05
CA VAL A 433 -10.51 -2.11 2.11
C VAL A 433 -10.41 -2.76 3.48
N PHE A 434 -11.01 -3.93 3.68
CA PHE A 434 -10.92 -4.68 4.92
C PHE A 434 -9.47 -4.98 5.31
N LEU A 435 -8.67 -5.49 4.38
CA LEU A 435 -7.27 -5.84 4.65
C LEU A 435 -6.40 -4.62 4.94
N GLU A 436 -6.61 -3.51 4.23
CA GLU A 436 -5.88 -2.26 4.51
C GLU A 436 -6.28 -1.67 5.86
N ALA A 437 -7.58 -1.66 6.21
CA ALA A 437 -8.06 -1.16 7.49
C ALA A 437 -7.59 -2.01 8.68
N MET A 438 -7.51 -3.35 8.52
CA MET A 438 -7.03 -4.27 9.56
C MET A 438 -5.61 -3.95 10.05
N ARG A 439 -4.77 -3.43 9.17
CA ARG A 439 -3.36 -3.11 9.46
C ARG A 439 -3.08 -1.62 9.65
N GLU A 440 -4.15 -0.80 9.64
CA GLU A 440 -4.02 0.65 9.83
C GLU A 440 -3.65 0.99 11.26
N LEU A 441 -2.49 1.62 11.43
CA LEU A 441 -1.94 1.98 12.73
C LEU A 441 -2.11 3.47 13.06
N PRO A 442 -1.54 4.43 12.28
CA PRO A 442 -1.47 5.83 12.72
C PRO A 442 -2.83 6.53 12.90
N ALA A 443 -3.77 6.35 11.96
CA ALA A 443 -5.11 6.93 12.12
C ALA A 443 -5.86 6.28 13.30
N THR A 444 -5.64 4.98 13.54
CA THR A 444 -6.27 4.25 14.65
C THR A 444 -5.75 4.72 16.00
N LEU A 445 -4.44 4.98 16.12
CA LEU A 445 -3.84 5.52 17.35
C LEU A 445 -4.41 6.89 17.73
N MET A 446 -4.73 7.73 16.74
CA MET A 446 -5.24 9.08 16.97
C MET A 446 -6.75 9.16 17.17
N LEU A 447 -7.52 8.31 16.48
CA LEU A 447 -8.98 8.40 16.40
C LEU A 447 -9.70 7.28 17.13
N GLY A 448 -8.99 6.24 17.58
CA GLY A 448 -9.58 5.11 18.29
C GLY A 448 -10.32 5.57 19.55
N PRO A 449 -11.57 5.14 19.77
CA PRO A 449 -12.27 5.45 21.00
C PRO A 449 -11.53 4.94 22.23
N THR A 450 -11.67 5.59 23.36
CA THR A 450 -11.06 5.14 24.62
C THR A 450 -11.47 3.71 24.95
N GLY A 451 -10.50 2.83 25.19
CA GLY A 451 -10.71 1.42 25.44
C GLY A 451 -10.96 0.54 24.21
N PHE A 452 -10.94 1.14 23.00
CA PHE A 452 -11.05 0.39 21.75
C PHE A 452 -9.64 0.16 21.17
N GLU A 453 -9.12 -1.02 21.40
CA GLU A 453 -7.82 -1.42 20.85
C GLU A 453 -7.97 -2.43 19.71
N THR A 454 -7.16 -2.25 18.68
CA THR A 454 -7.01 -3.15 17.54
C THR A 454 -5.71 -3.95 17.67
N LEU A 455 -5.50 -4.95 16.81
CA LEU A 455 -4.22 -5.70 16.76
C LEU A 455 -3.03 -4.77 16.53
N ALA A 456 -3.17 -3.77 15.65
CA ALA A 456 -2.12 -2.81 15.33
C ALA A 456 -1.82 -1.88 16.52
N THR A 457 -2.85 -1.32 17.18
CA THR A 457 -2.66 -0.42 18.33
C THR A 457 -2.19 -1.16 19.58
N TYR A 458 -2.65 -2.39 19.79
CA TYR A 458 -2.13 -3.23 20.87
C TYR A 458 -0.65 -3.55 20.67
N LEU A 459 -0.22 -3.90 19.46
CA LEU A 459 1.18 -4.12 19.15
C LEU A 459 2.02 -2.86 19.41
N TRP A 460 1.52 -1.69 19.04
CA TRP A 460 2.15 -0.41 19.34
C TRP A 460 2.27 -0.17 20.85
N ARG A 461 1.19 -0.40 21.60
CA ARG A 461 1.19 -0.23 23.06
C ARG A 461 2.21 -1.13 23.75
N VAL A 462 2.32 -2.42 23.36
CA VAL A 462 3.30 -3.34 23.96
C VAL A 462 4.74 -2.95 23.60
N TYR A 463 4.95 -2.34 22.41
CA TYR A 463 6.22 -1.74 22.03
C TYR A 463 6.59 -0.57 22.97
N GLU A 464 5.68 0.40 23.15
CA GLU A 464 5.92 1.56 24.03
C GLU A 464 6.12 1.15 25.48
N ALA A 465 5.40 0.13 25.94
CA ALA A 465 5.49 -0.39 27.30
C ALA A 465 6.70 -1.31 27.56
N GLY A 466 7.47 -1.68 26.52
CA GLY A 466 8.63 -2.56 26.65
C GLY A 466 8.29 -4.06 26.85
N TYR A 467 7.04 -4.49 26.64
CA TYR A 467 6.59 -5.89 26.77
C TYR A 467 6.64 -6.63 25.44
N PHE A 468 7.81 -6.70 24.82
CA PHE A 468 7.98 -7.09 23.42
C PHE A 468 7.44 -8.49 23.08
N GLY A 469 7.61 -9.45 23.96
CA GLY A 469 7.12 -10.82 23.75
C GLY A 469 5.60 -10.93 23.59
N ARG A 470 4.83 -10.00 24.20
CA ARG A 470 3.38 -9.93 24.04
C ARG A 470 2.93 -9.53 22.63
N ALA A 471 3.85 -9.02 21.80
CA ALA A 471 3.59 -8.73 20.39
C ALA A 471 3.48 -9.99 19.51
N ALA A 472 3.86 -11.16 20.01
CA ALA A 472 3.90 -12.40 19.24
C ALA A 472 2.56 -12.75 18.60
N VAL A 473 1.49 -12.81 19.40
CA VAL A 473 0.15 -13.19 18.91
C VAL A 473 -0.41 -12.17 17.92
N PRO A 474 -0.50 -10.86 18.26
CA PRO A 474 -1.04 -9.88 17.32
C PRO A 474 -0.18 -9.76 16.04
N GLY A 475 1.16 -9.87 16.15
CA GLY A 475 2.06 -9.87 15.01
C GLY A 475 1.80 -11.05 14.07
N LEU A 476 1.72 -12.27 14.59
CA LEU A 476 1.41 -13.47 13.79
C LEU A 476 0.02 -13.40 13.16
N LEU A 477 -0.99 -12.93 13.89
CA LEU A 477 -2.34 -12.75 13.34
C LEU A 477 -2.34 -11.76 12.18
N LEU A 478 -1.64 -10.62 12.30
CA LEU A 478 -1.50 -9.64 11.22
C LEU A 478 -0.76 -10.23 10.02
N VAL A 479 0.27 -11.06 10.23
CA VAL A 479 0.98 -11.77 9.15
C VAL A 479 0.04 -12.73 8.41
N VAL A 480 -0.74 -13.53 9.13
CA VAL A 480 -1.69 -14.48 8.52
C VAL A 480 -2.76 -13.75 7.71
N LEU A 481 -3.35 -12.69 8.27
CA LEU A 481 -4.36 -11.88 7.58
C LEU A 481 -3.79 -11.21 6.33
N SER A 482 -2.56 -10.70 6.41
CA SER A 482 -1.86 -10.12 5.26
C SER A 482 -1.56 -11.17 4.18
N GLY A 483 -1.20 -12.39 4.58
CA GLY A 483 -1.01 -13.52 3.68
C GLY A 483 -2.29 -13.90 2.91
N ILE A 484 -3.44 -13.87 3.56
CA ILE A 484 -4.75 -14.06 2.91
C ILE A 484 -4.96 -12.99 1.84
N GLY A 485 -4.65 -11.71 2.15
CA GLY A 485 -4.73 -10.61 1.21
C GLY A 485 -3.87 -10.81 -0.03
N LEU A 486 -2.63 -11.28 0.15
CA LEU A 486 -1.72 -11.60 -0.94
C LEU A 486 -2.29 -12.71 -1.84
N VAL A 487 -2.83 -13.77 -1.25
CA VAL A 487 -3.45 -14.88 -2.03
C VAL A 487 -4.64 -14.38 -2.85
N ILE A 488 -5.48 -13.51 -2.28
CA ILE A 488 -6.62 -12.91 -2.99
C ILE A 488 -6.11 -12.06 -4.16
N MET A 489 -5.11 -11.21 -3.94
CA MET A 489 -4.52 -10.36 -4.97
C MET A 489 -3.94 -11.18 -6.13
N LEU A 490 -3.11 -12.19 -5.84
CA LEU A 490 -2.49 -13.05 -6.86
C LEU A 490 -3.48 -13.97 -7.58
N SER A 491 -4.61 -14.32 -6.93
CA SER A 491 -5.66 -15.12 -7.60
C SER A 491 -6.42 -14.32 -8.66
N GLY A 492 -6.50 -12.99 -8.52
CA GLY A 492 -7.05 -12.09 -9.52
C GLY A 492 -6.22 -12.02 -10.80
N GLU A 493 -4.88 -12.00 -10.68
CA GLU A 493 -3.96 -12.01 -11.84
C GLU A 493 -4.06 -13.27 -12.67
N ARG A 494 -4.26 -14.44 -12.04
CA ARG A 494 -4.42 -15.73 -12.74
C ARG A 494 -5.54 -15.73 -13.78
N ARG A 495 -6.66 -15.05 -13.50
CA ARG A 495 -7.80 -15.01 -14.43
C ARG A 495 -7.51 -14.15 -15.65
N ALA A 496 -6.71 -13.12 -15.51
CA ALA A 496 -6.27 -12.27 -16.61
C ALA A 496 -5.28 -13.02 -17.54
N GLU A 497 -4.33 -13.79 -17.01
CA GLU A 497 -3.39 -14.59 -17.81
C GLU A 497 -4.08 -15.74 -18.57
N PHE A 498 -5.07 -16.41 -17.98
CA PHE A 498 -5.81 -17.49 -18.64
C PHE A 498 -6.68 -16.97 -19.79
N SER A 499 -7.33 -15.82 -19.66
CA SER A 499 -8.14 -15.22 -20.73
C SER A 499 -7.28 -14.82 -21.95
N ILE A 500 -6.07 -14.32 -21.72
CA ILE A 500 -5.13 -13.97 -22.79
C ILE A 500 -4.57 -15.22 -23.48
N SER A 501 -4.38 -16.33 -22.77
CA SER A 501 -3.85 -17.58 -23.34
C SER A 501 -4.89 -18.35 -24.17
N GLU A 502 -6.19 -18.20 -23.87
CA GLU A 502 -7.27 -18.79 -24.68
C GLU A 502 -7.54 -17.98 -25.94
N ASP A 503 -7.43 -16.67 -25.90
CA ASP A 503 -7.60 -15.79 -27.07
C ASP A 503 -6.45 -15.97 -28.09
N ASN A 504 -5.23 -16.28 -27.62
CA ASN A 504 -4.09 -16.60 -28.47
C ASN A 504 -4.09 -18.04 -29.05
N ARG A 505 -5.03 -18.91 -28.65
CA ARG A 505 -5.21 -20.25 -29.19
C ARG A 505 -6.36 -20.36 -30.18
N ARG A 506 -7.14 -19.31 -30.33
CA ARG A 506 -8.16 -19.14 -31.36
C ARG A 506 -7.66 -18.27 -32.50
#